data_8a2b9c9dda27d99e8409fce40d5ca9df
#
_entry.id   8a2b9c9dda27d99e8409fce40d5ca9df
#
_cell.length_a   1.000
_cell.length_b   1.000
_cell.length_c   1.000
_cell.angle_alpha   90.00
_cell.angle_beta   90.00
_cell.angle_gamma   90.00
#
_symmetry.space_group_name_H-M   'P 1'
#
loop_
_entity.id
_entity.type
_entity.pdbx_description
1 polymer ?
#
loop_
_entity_poly.entity_id
_entity_poly.type
_entity_poly.pdbx_seq_one_letter_code
_entity_poly.pdbx_strand_id
1 'polypeptide(L)'
;MIRPPRLLAAILLGVTVLSAQAQELSIGLSTPVTTMDPHFHNLTPNNSIAKHIFETLVHQDEQQALKPGLAESWRAVDSTTWEIKLRKNVRWHDGTPFTAEDVLSTLKRIPNVPNSPASFAIYMRPIVDAKAADPHTVILKTREAHPLLPNDLATIHIIPKKAEAMSTPDFNSGKAVIGTGPYKFAEYVSGDRVVLTVNDKYWGPKPAFAKVRFRMITNSAARVAALLAGDVQMIEAVPTADIENLRKDKRVSLASVVSNRIIYLHLDSGREKNSPFVTDAAGKPMEANPLRDARVRKAISKLIDRNAIASRIMEGEAKPAGQFLPETFHGTSRKLTPDKYDPEGAKKLLAEAGYPNGFGLTLHTPNNRYVNDEKISQAVAQFLTRGGIPTKVEAMPSAVFFSRGSKLEFSFLLAGWGAGTGENSSPLRSLVSTFDPKLGNGAANRGRFSDAGVDALVQTALTTIDDTKRGIMLAAATEKAVGELMGVIPVHYEVSTWGVRKGLAYKARVDQYTLAHEVKTSK
;
A
#
# COMPACT_ATOMS: atom_id res chain seq x y z
N MET A 1 15.68 9.71 92.74
CA MET A 1 15.91 10.34 91.40
C MET A 1 15.96 9.24 90.36
N ILE A 2 14.83 9.01 89.66
CA ILE A 2 14.70 7.94 88.69
C ILE A 2 14.65 8.64 87.29
N ARG A 3 15.60 8.33 86.42
CA ARG A 3 15.64 8.83 85.02
C ARG A 3 14.76 7.94 84.14
N PRO A 4 13.93 8.50 83.20
CA PRO A 4 13.15 7.71 82.26
C PRO A 4 14.00 7.26 81.09
N PRO A 5 13.61 6.15 80.37
CA PRO A 5 14.35 5.62 79.22
C PRO A 5 14.02 6.41 77.95
N ARG A 6 15.05 6.62 77.11
CA ARG A 6 14.96 7.21 75.78
C ARG A 6 14.39 6.18 74.81
N LEU A 7 13.18 6.40 74.27
CA LEU A 7 12.68 5.69 73.09
C LEU A 7 13.45 6.14 71.85
N LEU A 8 14.16 5.22 71.22
CA LEU A 8 14.66 5.37 69.85
C LEU A 8 13.49 5.13 68.90
N ALA A 9 13.02 6.17 68.20
CA ALA A 9 12.11 6.04 67.07
C ALA A 9 12.92 5.66 65.81
N ALA A 10 12.79 4.41 65.37
CA ALA A 10 13.32 3.94 64.08
C ALA A 10 12.41 4.42 62.96
N ILE A 11 12.88 5.42 62.19
CA ILE A 11 12.21 5.86 60.96
C ILE A 11 12.53 4.83 59.87
N LEU A 12 11.57 3.94 59.53
CA LEU A 12 11.61 3.11 58.35
C LEU A 12 11.33 4.01 57.14
N LEU A 13 12.36 4.39 56.38
CA LEU A 13 12.21 4.92 55.04
C LEU A 13 11.73 3.78 54.12
N GLY A 14 10.44 3.71 53.89
CA GLY A 14 9.86 2.88 52.84
C GLY A 14 10.27 3.41 51.45
N VAL A 15 11.26 2.77 50.83
CA VAL A 15 11.57 2.97 49.41
C VAL A 15 10.41 2.36 48.62
N THR A 16 9.43 3.16 48.25
CA THR A 16 8.46 2.79 47.23
C THR A 16 9.19 2.71 45.90
N VAL A 17 9.58 1.50 45.51
CA VAL A 17 9.96 1.18 44.14
C VAL A 17 8.69 1.34 43.30
N LEU A 18 8.50 2.52 42.71
CA LEU A 18 7.56 2.68 41.63
C LEU A 18 8.03 1.75 40.49
N SER A 19 7.47 0.55 40.45
CA SER A 19 7.53 -0.29 39.25
C SER A 19 6.97 0.54 38.09
N ALA A 20 7.85 1.06 37.25
CA ALA A 20 7.44 1.64 36.00
C ALA A 20 6.66 0.54 35.24
N GLN A 21 5.33 0.59 35.35
CA GLN A 21 4.47 -0.37 34.69
C GLN A 21 4.78 -0.25 33.19
N ALA A 22 5.31 -1.31 32.61
CA ALA A 22 5.72 -1.35 31.22
C ALA A 22 4.53 -0.89 30.36
N GLN A 23 4.66 0.29 29.74
CA GLN A 23 3.55 0.96 29.06
C GLN A 23 3.08 0.10 27.88
N GLU A 24 1.83 -0.35 27.92
CA GLU A 24 1.18 -1.12 26.84
C GLU A 24 0.52 -0.15 25.83
N LEU A 25 0.66 -0.43 24.54
CA LEU A 25 -0.02 0.28 23.46
C LEU A 25 -1.03 -0.66 22.82
N SER A 26 -2.31 -0.30 22.82
CA SER A 26 -3.37 -0.98 22.07
C SER A 26 -3.72 -0.21 20.81
N ILE A 27 -3.74 -0.93 19.67
CA ILE A 27 -4.03 -0.37 18.33
C ILE A 27 -5.22 -1.11 17.72
N GLY A 28 -6.24 -0.37 17.27
CA GLY A 28 -7.38 -0.92 16.53
C GLY A 28 -7.11 -0.96 15.03
N LEU A 29 -7.03 -2.16 14.47
CA LEU A 29 -6.86 -2.39 13.02
C LEU A 29 -8.22 -2.48 12.33
N SER A 30 -8.31 -1.95 11.12
CA SER A 30 -9.51 -1.96 10.26
C SER A 30 -9.69 -3.27 9.49
N THR A 31 -8.59 -3.97 9.24
CA THR A 31 -8.55 -5.18 8.43
C THR A 31 -7.86 -6.30 9.21
N PRO A 32 -8.39 -7.54 9.20
CA PRO A 32 -7.78 -8.64 9.91
C PRO A 32 -6.39 -9.02 9.37
N VAL A 33 -5.51 -9.38 10.29
CA VAL A 33 -4.26 -10.10 9.99
C VAL A 33 -4.62 -11.55 9.72
N THR A 34 -4.23 -12.09 8.57
CA THR A 34 -4.64 -13.43 8.11
C THR A 34 -3.59 -14.50 8.37
N THR A 35 -2.34 -14.09 8.64
CA THR A 35 -1.23 -15.01 8.90
C THR A 35 -0.08 -14.31 9.61
N MET A 36 0.72 -15.09 10.35
CA MET A 36 2.02 -14.68 10.89
C MET A 36 3.20 -15.10 10.01
N ASP A 37 2.96 -15.86 8.92
CA ASP A 37 3.98 -16.22 7.94
C ASP A 37 4.29 -15.01 7.04
N PRO A 38 5.52 -14.43 7.12
CA PRO A 38 5.86 -13.20 6.41
C PRO A 38 5.93 -13.38 4.89
N HIS A 39 5.84 -14.62 4.37
CA HIS A 39 5.95 -14.92 2.95
C HIS A 39 4.67 -15.50 2.33
N PHE A 40 3.61 -15.74 3.14
CA PHE A 40 2.40 -16.42 2.67
C PHE A 40 1.42 -15.50 1.95
N HIS A 41 1.16 -14.30 2.47
CA HIS A 41 0.11 -13.44 1.93
C HIS A 41 0.57 -11.98 1.90
N ASN A 42 0.97 -11.50 0.73
CA ASN A 42 1.34 -10.10 0.50
C ASN A 42 0.11 -9.19 0.60
N LEU A 43 -0.25 -8.82 1.81
CA LEU A 43 -1.40 -7.99 2.16
C LEU A 43 -0.97 -6.95 3.19
N THR A 44 -1.44 -5.70 3.05
CA THR A 44 -1.03 -4.57 3.90
C THR A 44 -1.05 -4.86 5.40
N PRO A 45 -2.13 -5.40 6.03
CA PRO A 45 -2.13 -5.68 7.47
C PRO A 45 -1.11 -6.74 7.88
N ASN A 46 -0.90 -7.78 7.06
CA ASN A 46 0.11 -8.81 7.33
C ASN A 46 1.52 -8.21 7.27
N ASN A 47 1.81 -7.44 6.21
CA ASN A 47 3.11 -6.79 6.03
C ASN A 47 3.38 -5.78 7.16
N SER A 48 2.36 -5.04 7.60
CA SER A 48 2.45 -4.11 8.72
C SER A 48 2.87 -4.83 10.01
N ILE A 49 2.22 -5.96 10.35
CA ILE A 49 2.60 -6.76 11.52
C ILE A 49 3.99 -7.39 11.35
N ALA A 50 4.29 -7.93 10.16
CA ALA A 50 5.60 -8.54 9.90
C ALA A 50 6.76 -7.56 10.14
N LYS A 51 6.62 -6.28 9.79
CA LYS A 51 7.64 -5.23 10.03
C LYS A 51 7.97 -4.97 11.51
N HIS A 52 7.17 -5.44 12.44
CA HIS A 52 7.49 -5.35 13.88
C HIS A 52 8.41 -6.47 14.33
N ILE A 53 8.34 -7.62 13.68
CA ILE A 53 8.98 -8.87 14.11
C ILE A 53 10.18 -9.20 13.22
N PHE A 54 9.95 -9.15 11.90
CA PHE A 54 10.94 -9.44 10.87
C PHE A 54 11.40 -8.13 10.22
N GLU A 55 12.65 -8.09 9.85
CA GLU A 55 13.18 -6.95 9.11
C GLU A 55 13.48 -7.31 7.66
N THR A 56 13.61 -6.29 6.84
CA THR A 56 13.99 -6.41 5.41
C THR A 56 15.45 -5.98 5.23
N LEU A 57 16.09 -6.38 4.14
CA LEU A 57 17.45 -5.90 3.82
C LEU A 57 17.47 -4.38 3.66
N VAL A 58 16.48 -3.85 2.97
CA VAL A 58 16.29 -2.41 2.75
C VAL A 58 15.00 -1.99 3.44
N HIS A 59 15.03 -0.94 4.24
CA HIS A 59 13.84 -0.35 4.85
C HIS A 59 13.24 0.74 3.95
N GLN A 60 12.02 1.13 4.25
CA GLN A 60 11.37 2.32 3.68
C GLN A 60 10.91 3.22 4.83
N ASP A 61 11.24 4.52 4.73
CA ASP A 61 10.72 5.52 5.66
C ASP A 61 9.23 5.81 5.40
N GLU A 62 8.66 6.75 6.13
CA GLU A 62 7.25 7.12 6.02
C GLU A 62 6.86 7.74 4.66
N GLN A 63 7.84 8.13 3.85
CA GLN A 63 7.66 8.59 2.47
C GLN A 63 8.03 7.52 1.43
N GLN A 64 8.29 6.29 1.86
CA GLN A 64 8.80 5.16 1.06
C GLN A 64 10.19 5.39 0.44
N ALA A 65 10.97 6.35 0.94
CA ALA A 65 12.36 6.47 0.56
C ALA A 65 13.17 5.29 1.14
N LEU A 66 14.05 4.72 0.32
CA LEU A 66 14.88 3.58 0.72
C LEU A 66 15.89 3.99 1.79
N LYS A 67 16.00 3.18 2.83
CA LYS A 67 16.92 3.34 3.97
C LYS A 67 17.65 2.04 4.25
N PRO A 68 18.87 2.10 4.81
CA PRO A 68 19.55 0.90 5.31
C PRO A 68 18.71 0.17 6.36
N GLY A 69 18.46 -1.12 6.11
CA GLY A 69 17.81 -2.06 7.03
C GLY A 69 18.83 -3.06 7.58
N LEU A 70 18.61 -4.36 7.38
CA LEU A 70 19.61 -5.39 7.67
C LEU A 70 20.84 -5.28 6.76
N ALA A 71 20.70 -4.68 5.59
CA ALA A 71 21.83 -4.23 4.78
C ALA A 71 22.27 -2.82 5.20
N GLU A 72 23.58 -2.63 5.39
CA GLU A 72 24.19 -1.30 5.60
C GLU A 72 24.28 -0.52 4.30
N SER A 73 24.52 -1.23 3.19
CA SER A 73 24.61 -0.64 1.85
C SER A 73 24.34 -1.68 0.77
N TRP A 74 23.99 -1.20 -0.40
CA TRP A 74 23.83 -1.98 -1.63
C TRP A 74 24.33 -1.17 -2.82
N ARG A 75 24.85 -1.85 -3.82
CA ARG A 75 25.28 -1.21 -5.07
C ARG A 75 25.22 -2.18 -6.24
N ALA A 76 24.89 -1.68 -7.41
CA ALA A 76 25.11 -2.39 -8.65
C ALA A 76 26.62 -2.43 -8.94
N VAL A 77 27.17 -3.63 -9.10
CA VAL A 77 28.57 -3.86 -9.50
C VAL A 77 28.68 -3.73 -11.02
N ASP A 78 27.68 -4.27 -11.70
CA ASP A 78 27.43 -4.12 -13.12
C ASP A 78 25.91 -4.08 -13.36
N SER A 79 25.46 -4.13 -14.60
CA SER A 79 24.03 -4.03 -14.95
C SER A 79 23.15 -5.15 -14.35
N THR A 80 23.73 -6.29 -14.03
CA THR A 80 23.00 -7.49 -13.56
C THR A 80 23.50 -8.04 -12.23
N THR A 81 24.54 -7.46 -11.65
CA THR A 81 25.15 -7.94 -10.40
C THR A 81 25.06 -6.88 -9.31
N TRP A 82 24.49 -7.26 -8.18
CA TRP A 82 24.37 -6.42 -7.01
C TRP A 82 25.16 -6.98 -5.84
N GLU A 83 25.88 -6.10 -5.14
CA GLU A 83 26.55 -6.40 -3.87
C GLU A 83 25.75 -5.79 -2.73
N ILE A 84 25.41 -6.62 -1.74
CA ILE A 84 24.65 -6.22 -0.53
C ILE A 84 25.54 -6.46 0.68
N LYS A 85 25.90 -5.41 1.41
CA LYS A 85 26.66 -5.48 2.66
C LYS A 85 25.74 -5.54 3.85
N LEU A 86 25.84 -6.59 4.67
CA LEU A 86 24.98 -6.85 5.82
C LEU A 86 25.56 -6.29 7.11
N ARG A 87 24.70 -5.91 8.05
CA ARG A 87 25.08 -5.51 9.41
C ARG A 87 25.69 -6.67 10.16
N LYS A 88 26.81 -6.39 10.88
CA LYS A 88 27.55 -7.42 11.63
C LYS A 88 26.99 -7.72 13.03
N ASN A 89 26.30 -6.76 13.66
CA ASN A 89 25.90 -6.82 15.06
C ASN A 89 24.41 -7.12 15.27
N VAL A 90 23.75 -7.72 14.27
CA VAL A 90 22.33 -8.09 14.36
C VAL A 90 22.22 -9.51 14.91
N ARG A 91 21.24 -9.70 15.81
CA ARG A 91 20.90 -11.00 16.38
C ARG A 91 19.41 -11.29 16.20
N TRP A 92 19.12 -12.54 15.97
CA TRP A 92 17.76 -13.06 16.02
C TRP A 92 17.18 -12.96 17.44
N HIS A 93 15.88 -13.02 17.60
CA HIS A 93 15.19 -12.95 18.90
C HIS A 93 15.64 -14.03 19.90
N ASP A 94 16.17 -15.14 19.41
CA ASP A 94 16.75 -16.22 20.23
C ASP A 94 18.23 -16.02 20.57
N GLY A 95 18.84 -14.93 20.08
CA GLY A 95 20.21 -14.55 20.37
C GLY A 95 21.25 -15.09 19.36
N THR A 96 20.87 -15.92 18.38
CA THR A 96 21.78 -16.39 17.32
C THR A 96 22.14 -15.23 16.38
N PRO A 97 23.33 -15.21 15.75
CA PRO A 97 23.74 -14.15 14.84
C PRO A 97 22.99 -14.20 13.52
N PHE A 98 22.72 -13.04 12.94
CA PHE A 98 22.22 -12.89 11.56
C PHE A 98 23.41 -12.93 10.59
N THR A 99 23.27 -13.67 9.48
CA THR A 99 24.31 -13.84 8.45
C THR A 99 23.72 -13.91 7.03
N ALA A 100 24.60 -13.90 6.03
CA ALA A 100 24.25 -14.07 4.63
C ALA A 100 23.48 -15.39 4.33
N GLU A 101 23.73 -16.45 5.10
CA GLU A 101 23.03 -17.73 4.96
C GLU A 101 21.52 -17.59 5.24
N ASP A 102 21.12 -16.72 6.16
CA ASP A 102 19.70 -16.44 6.44
C ASP A 102 19.02 -15.75 5.25
N VAL A 103 19.76 -14.86 4.58
CA VAL A 103 19.27 -14.20 3.36
C VAL A 103 19.08 -15.24 2.26
N LEU A 104 20.07 -16.10 1.99
CA LEU A 104 19.96 -17.14 0.96
C LEU A 104 18.79 -18.09 1.23
N SER A 105 18.63 -18.53 2.48
CA SER A 105 17.50 -19.39 2.90
C SER A 105 16.15 -18.73 2.71
N THR A 106 16.06 -17.42 3.02
CA THR A 106 14.84 -16.62 2.78
C THR A 106 14.49 -16.60 1.29
N LEU A 107 15.46 -16.26 0.43
CA LEU A 107 15.26 -16.18 -1.02
C LEU A 107 14.83 -17.53 -1.60
N LYS A 108 15.40 -18.64 -1.11
CA LYS A 108 15.05 -20.00 -1.51
C LYS A 108 13.64 -20.41 -1.07
N ARG A 109 13.20 -20.00 0.14
CA ARG A 109 11.87 -20.33 0.67
C ARG A 109 10.74 -19.68 -0.11
N ILE A 110 10.85 -18.40 -0.44
CA ILE A 110 9.75 -17.58 -0.95
C ILE A 110 9.02 -18.21 -2.16
N PRO A 111 9.69 -18.69 -3.23
CA PRO A 111 9.00 -19.29 -4.36
C PRO A 111 8.27 -20.60 -4.03
N ASN A 112 8.62 -21.22 -2.91
CA ASN A 112 8.16 -22.56 -2.52
C ASN A 112 7.08 -22.52 -1.40
N VAL A 113 6.55 -21.35 -1.04
CA VAL A 113 5.45 -21.25 -0.06
C VAL A 113 4.16 -21.74 -0.72
N PRO A 114 3.57 -22.86 -0.26
CA PRO A 114 2.43 -23.45 -0.92
C PRO A 114 1.14 -22.69 -0.67
N ASN A 115 0.22 -22.72 -1.63
CA ASN A 115 -1.13 -22.16 -1.54
C ASN A 115 -1.20 -20.67 -1.19
N SER A 116 -0.14 -19.91 -1.47
CA SER A 116 -0.11 -18.47 -1.22
C SER A 116 -1.16 -17.75 -2.08
N PRO A 117 -2.11 -17.01 -1.48
CA PRO A 117 -3.13 -16.28 -2.24
C PRO A 117 -2.57 -15.02 -2.93
N ALA A 118 -1.44 -14.49 -2.43
CA ALA A 118 -0.69 -13.37 -3.03
C ALA A 118 0.79 -13.53 -2.70
N SER A 119 1.50 -14.23 -3.60
CA SER A 119 2.88 -14.68 -3.39
C SER A 119 3.90 -13.55 -3.53
N PHE A 120 4.91 -13.56 -2.66
CA PHE A 120 6.11 -12.73 -2.77
C PHE A 120 7.07 -13.22 -3.87
N ALA A 121 6.83 -14.36 -4.49
CA ALA A 121 7.65 -14.91 -5.57
C ALA A 121 7.82 -13.93 -6.76
N ILE A 122 6.88 -12.99 -6.93
CA ILE A 122 6.99 -11.96 -7.97
C ILE A 122 8.26 -11.11 -7.82
N TYR A 123 8.70 -10.81 -6.61
CA TYR A 123 9.91 -10.04 -6.30
C TYR A 123 11.19 -10.88 -6.47
N MET A 124 11.04 -12.21 -6.54
CA MET A 124 12.16 -13.13 -6.74
C MET A 124 12.46 -13.42 -8.21
N ARG A 125 11.48 -13.19 -9.11
CA ARG A 125 11.62 -13.53 -10.55
C ARG A 125 12.84 -12.93 -11.23
N PRO A 126 13.27 -11.69 -10.93
CA PRO A 126 14.46 -11.12 -11.54
C PRO A 126 15.76 -11.81 -11.10
N ILE A 127 15.80 -12.37 -9.89
CA ILE A 127 17.01 -12.97 -9.29
C ILE A 127 17.21 -14.37 -9.86
N VAL A 128 18.34 -14.60 -10.51
CA VAL A 128 18.71 -15.90 -11.11
C VAL A 128 19.81 -16.62 -10.35
N ASP A 129 20.59 -15.88 -9.54
CA ASP A 129 21.62 -16.46 -8.69
C ASP A 129 21.80 -15.61 -7.42
N ALA A 130 22.09 -16.26 -6.30
CA ALA A 130 22.36 -15.62 -5.02
C ALA A 130 23.44 -16.41 -4.27
N LYS A 131 24.49 -15.73 -3.82
CA LYS A 131 25.58 -16.37 -3.06
C LYS A 131 26.11 -15.50 -1.95
N ALA A 132 26.53 -16.13 -0.85
CA ALA A 132 27.33 -15.49 0.18
C ALA A 132 28.79 -15.40 -0.29
N ALA A 133 29.33 -14.19 -0.38
CA ALA A 133 30.75 -14.00 -0.63
C ALA A 133 31.56 -14.13 0.68
N ASP A 134 30.95 -13.75 1.79
CA ASP A 134 31.40 -13.91 3.16
C ASP A 134 30.16 -13.89 4.10
N PRO A 135 30.29 -14.10 5.43
CA PRO A 135 29.13 -14.08 6.35
C PRO A 135 28.30 -12.80 6.34
N HIS A 136 28.80 -11.69 5.80
CA HIS A 136 28.15 -10.39 5.79
C HIS A 136 28.09 -9.73 4.41
N THR A 137 28.29 -10.51 3.35
CA THR A 137 28.19 -10.01 1.97
C THR A 137 27.40 -10.99 1.11
N VAL A 138 26.31 -10.51 0.53
CA VAL A 138 25.50 -11.27 -0.44
C VAL A 138 25.70 -10.67 -1.83
N ILE A 139 25.94 -11.52 -2.81
CA ILE A 139 25.96 -11.17 -4.24
C ILE A 139 24.69 -11.72 -4.87
N LEU A 140 23.91 -10.85 -5.49
CA LEU A 140 22.69 -11.21 -6.22
C LEU A 140 22.92 -10.97 -7.71
N LYS A 141 22.55 -11.94 -8.56
CA LYS A 141 22.52 -11.77 -10.01
C LYS A 141 21.10 -11.74 -10.51
N THR A 142 20.81 -10.79 -11.38
CA THR A 142 19.52 -10.66 -12.06
C THR A 142 19.64 -11.11 -13.52
N ARG A 143 18.52 -11.53 -14.10
CA ARG A 143 18.45 -12.01 -15.49
C ARG A 143 18.80 -10.91 -16.49
N GLU A 144 18.40 -9.70 -16.19
CA GLU A 144 18.64 -8.47 -16.93
C GLU A 144 18.84 -7.31 -15.95
N ALA A 145 19.19 -6.14 -16.42
CA ALA A 145 19.30 -4.98 -15.56
C ALA A 145 18.00 -4.77 -14.78
N HIS A 146 18.09 -4.70 -13.43
CA HIS A 146 16.93 -4.60 -12.56
C HIS A 146 17.11 -3.50 -11.51
N PRO A 147 16.86 -2.24 -11.87
CA PRO A 147 17.05 -1.09 -10.98
C PRO A 147 16.17 -1.13 -9.72
N LEU A 148 15.04 -1.86 -9.76
CA LEU A 148 14.11 -1.98 -8.64
C LEU A 148 14.52 -3.05 -7.61
N LEU A 149 15.66 -3.72 -7.75
CA LEU A 149 16.06 -4.75 -6.80
C LEU A 149 16.06 -4.25 -5.34
N PRO A 150 16.58 -3.06 -5.01
CA PRO A 150 16.49 -2.55 -3.63
C PRO A 150 15.05 -2.33 -3.15
N ASN A 151 14.14 -1.89 -4.02
CA ASN A 151 12.71 -1.75 -3.71
C ASN A 151 12.04 -3.11 -3.45
N ASP A 152 12.37 -4.12 -4.25
CA ASP A 152 11.88 -5.49 -4.05
C ASP A 152 12.40 -6.06 -2.73
N LEU A 153 13.68 -5.87 -2.41
CA LEU A 153 14.29 -6.28 -1.14
C LEU A 153 13.69 -5.56 0.08
N ALA A 154 13.08 -4.39 -0.10
CA ALA A 154 12.35 -3.68 0.95
C ALA A 154 10.99 -4.30 1.29
N THR A 155 10.50 -5.24 0.47
CA THR A 155 9.25 -5.97 0.68
C THR A 155 9.47 -7.37 1.26
N ILE A 156 10.69 -7.89 1.19
CA ILE A 156 11.05 -9.26 1.57
C ILE A 156 11.56 -9.28 3.00
N HIS A 157 10.75 -9.84 3.91
CA HIS A 157 11.13 -10.02 5.30
C HIS A 157 12.09 -11.20 5.45
N ILE A 158 13.21 -11.00 6.11
CA ILE A 158 14.24 -12.03 6.31
C ILE A 158 13.86 -12.93 7.49
N ILE A 159 14.02 -14.25 7.32
CA ILE A 159 13.81 -15.28 8.34
C ILE A 159 15.12 -16.01 8.65
N PRO A 160 15.28 -16.59 9.83
CA PRO A 160 16.47 -17.38 10.14
C PRO A 160 16.51 -18.67 9.29
N LYS A 161 17.70 -19.11 8.92
CA LYS A 161 17.92 -20.33 8.10
C LYS A 161 17.16 -21.55 8.63
N LYS A 162 17.09 -21.73 9.94
CA LYS A 162 16.35 -22.82 10.59
C LYS A 162 14.83 -22.80 10.32
N ALA A 163 14.28 -21.64 9.90
CA ALA A 163 12.86 -21.51 9.54
C ALA A 163 12.59 -21.74 8.04
N GLU A 164 13.61 -22.04 7.22
CA GLU A 164 13.44 -22.25 5.77
C GLU A 164 12.37 -23.32 5.45
N ALA A 165 12.41 -24.46 6.16
CA ALA A 165 11.49 -25.57 5.96
C ALA A 165 10.20 -25.47 6.77
N MET A 166 10.01 -24.43 7.58
CA MET A 166 8.83 -24.27 8.42
C MET A 166 7.60 -23.90 7.59
N SER A 167 6.47 -24.52 7.95
CA SER A 167 5.19 -24.32 7.28
C SER A 167 4.46 -23.06 7.77
N THR A 168 3.48 -22.57 7.00
CA THR A 168 2.60 -21.47 7.43
C THR A 168 1.88 -21.75 8.77
N PRO A 169 1.39 -22.97 9.06
CA PRO A 169 0.91 -23.34 10.40
C PRO A 169 1.95 -23.18 11.52
N ASP A 170 3.24 -23.51 11.27
CA ASP A 170 4.30 -23.28 12.27
C ASP A 170 4.50 -21.77 12.58
N PHE A 171 4.37 -20.90 11.58
CA PHE A 171 4.35 -19.45 11.81
C PHE A 171 3.09 -19.02 12.56
N ASN A 172 1.91 -19.48 12.16
CA ASN A 172 0.64 -19.09 12.81
C ASN A 172 0.56 -19.54 14.28
N SER A 173 1.22 -20.64 14.64
CA SER A 173 1.34 -21.10 16.03
C SER A 173 2.40 -20.36 16.86
N GLY A 174 3.21 -19.51 16.22
CA GLY A 174 4.34 -18.82 16.85
C GLY A 174 5.66 -19.59 16.87
N LYS A 175 5.65 -20.89 16.57
CA LYS A 175 6.85 -21.77 16.61
C LYS A 175 7.97 -21.27 15.69
N ALA A 176 7.63 -20.72 14.52
CA ALA A 176 8.57 -20.21 13.53
C ALA A 176 8.73 -18.67 13.56
N VAL A 177 8.04 -17.96 14.45
CA VAL A 177 8.03 -16.49 14.47
C VAL A 177 9.24 -15.97 15.26
N ILE A 178 10.42 -16.04 14.63
CA ILE A 178 11.70 -15.58 15.14
C ILE A 178 12.23 -14.54 14.15
N GLY A 179 12.30 -13.29 14.57
CA GLY A 179 12.77 -12.16 13.76
C GLY A 179 14.01 -11.48 14.34
N THR A 180 14.42 -10.39 13.71
CA THR A 180 15.47 -9.49 14.19
C THR A 180 14.88 -8.16 14.67
N GLY A 181 13.59 -7.95 14.50
CA GLY A 181 12.90 -6.68 14.64
C GLY A 181 12.75 -6.17 16.08
N PRO A 182 12.16 -4.95 16.21
CA PRO A 182 11.99 -4.25 17.48
C PRO A 182 11.06 -4.94 18.48
N TYR A 183 10.20 -5.85 18.01
CA TYR A 183 9.29 -6.61 18.87
C TYR A 183 9.39 -8.11 18.61
N LYS A 184 9.13 -8.89 19.66
CA LYS A 184 9.01 -10.34 19.67
C LYS A 184 7.55 -10.75 19.68
N PHE A 185 7.24 -11.85 19.01
CA PHE A 185 5.92 -12.48 19.05
C PHE A 185 5.58 -12.97 20.46
N ALA A 186 4.34 -12.74 20.88
CA ALA A 186 3.79 -13.27 22.12
C ALA A 186 2.50 -14.06 21.89
N GLU A 187 1.58 -13.56 21.05
CA GLU A 187 0.29 -14.23 20.80
C GLU A 187 -0.29 -13.83 19.43
N TYR A 188 -0.96 -14.77 18.79
CA TYR A 188 -1.83 -14.53 17.64
C TYR A 188 -3.14 -15.30 17.79
N VAL A 189 -4.27 -14.59 17.79
CA VAL A 189 -5.62 -15.16 17.72
C VAL A 189 -6.25 -14.64 16.44
N SER A 190 -6.47 -15.56 15.50
CA SER A 190 -6.97 -15.23 14.16
C SER A 190 -8.31 -14.48 14.24
N GLY A 191 -8.41 -13.35 13.54
CA GLY A 191 -9.60 -12.51 13.52
C GLY A 191 -9.83 -11.66 14.77
N ASP A 192 -9.02 -11.80 15.82
CA ASP A 192 -9.17 -11.07 17.07
C ASP A 192 -7.96 -10.16 17.38
N ARG A 193 -6.76 -10.73 17.59
CA ARG A 193 -5.61 -9.94 18.03
C ARG A 193 -4.25 -10.52 17.68
N VAL A 194 -3.25 -9.64 17.68
CA VAL A 194 -1.81 -9.96 17.75
C VAL A 194 -1.23 -9.25 18.96
N VAL A 195 -0.41 -9.94 19.77
CA VAL A 195 0.31 -9.37 20.92
C VAL A 195 1.80 -9.53 20.71
N LEU A 196 2.52 -8.44 20.89
CA LEU A 196 3.97 -8.38 20.75
C LEU A 196 4.60 -7.81 22.01
N THR A 197 5.83 -8.24 22.33
CA THR A 197 6.64 -7.71 23.44
C THR A 197 7.94 -7.12 22.90
N VAL A 198 8.47 -6.10 23.56
CA VAL A 198 9.68 -5.41 23.09
C VAL A 198 10.88 -6.37 23.02
N ASN A 199 11.71 -6.18 22.01
CA ASN A 199 13.02 -6.80 21.91
C ASN A 199 14.07 -5.88 22.59
N ASP A 200 14.40 -6.17 23.85
CA ASP A 200 15.38 -5.36 24.60
C ASP A 200 16.80 -5.38 24.01
N LYS A 201 17.09 -6.35 23.13
CA LYS A 201 18.36 -6.49 22.43
C LYS A 201 18.30 -6.02 20.97
N TYR A 202 17.27 -5.22 20.63
CA TYR A 202 17.14 -4.67 19.29
C TYR A 202 18.33 -3.76 18.96
N TRP A 203 18.90 -3.94 17.80
CA TRP A 203 20.08 -3.19 17.32
C TRP A 203 19.76 -1.73 16.93
N GLY A 204 18.50 -1.44 16.61
CA GLY A 204 18.00 -0.13 16.23
C GLY A 204 17.44 0.68 17.42
N PRO A 205 16.73 1.79 17.14
CA PRO A 205 16.12 2.61 18.18
C PRO A 205 15.12 1.82 19.03
N LYS A 206 15.24 1.91 20.36
CA LYS A 206 14.33 1.22 21.27
C LYS A 206 12.90 1.78 21.14
N PRO A 207 11.88 0.91 20.96
CA PRO A 207 10.47 1.31 20.97
C PRO A 207 10.05 1.92 22.31
N ALA A 208 9.08 2.84 22.27
CA ALA A 208 8.56 3.50 23.47
C ALA A 208 7.71 2.58 24.37
N PHE A 209 7.12 1.52 23.80
CA PHE A 209 6.18 0.64 24.50
C PHE A 209 6.76 -0.76 24.66
N ALA A 210 6.67 -1.29 25.86
CA ALA A 210 7.19 -2.64 26.16
C ALA A 210 6.28 -3.76 25.63
N LYS A 211 4.99 -3.46 25.44
CA LYS A 211 4.00 -4.39 24.91
C LYS A 211 3.06 -3.69 23.95
N VAL A 212 2.74 -4.36 22.85
CA VAL A 212 1.78 -3.85 21.86
C VAL A 212 0.70 -4.91 21.63
N ARG A 213 -0.55 -4.45 21.62
CA ARG A 213 -1.71 -5.27 21.28
C ARG A 213 -2.41 -4.69 20.05
N PHE A 214 -2.41 -5.40 18.97
CA PHE A 214 -3.23 -5.09 17.79
C PHE A 214 -4.56 -5.81 17.92
N ARG A 215 -5.67 -5.08 17.89
CA ARG A 215 -7.04 -5.59 17.95
C ARG A 215 -7.72 -5.42 16.59
N MET A 216 -8.31 -6.47 16.05
CA MET A 216 -9.05 -6.42 14.80
C MET A 216 -10.46 -5.88 15.05
N ILE A 217 -10.67 -4.57 14.79
CA ILE A 217 -11.96 -3.89 14.96
C ILE A 217 -12.43 -3.42 13.58
N THR A 218 -13.03 -4.34 12.81
CA THR A 218 -13.40 -4.12 11.41
C THR A 218 -14.56 -3.14 11.24
N ASN A 219 -15.50 -3.10 12.21
CA ASN A 219 -16.57 -2.11 12.20
C ASN A 219 -16.00 -0.73 12.53
N SER A 220 -16.18 0.24 11.62
CA SER A 220 -15.59 1.57 11.74
C SER A 220 -16.14 2.37 12.94
N ALA A 221 -17.44 2.31 13.20
CA ALA A 221 -18.05 3.01 14.34
C ALA A 221 -17.56 2.44 15.68
N ALA A 222 -17.47 1.11 15.80
CA ALA A 222 -16.91 0.45 16.99
C ALA A 222 -15.42 0.81 17.19
N ARG A 223 -14.65 0.94 16.10
CA ARG A 223 -13.24 1.32 16.16
C ARG A 223 -13.06 2.76 16.66
N VAL A 224 -13.88 3.71 16.18
CA VAL A 224 -13.88 5.09 16.69
C VAL A 224 -14.34 5.14 18.15
N ALA A 225 -15.40 4.41 18.51
CA ALA A 225 -15.87 4.33 19.90
C ALA A 225 -14.78 3.81 20.85
N ALA A 226 -14.06 2.76 20.46
CA ALA A 226 -12.95 2.20 21.25
C ALA A 226 -11.79 3.21 21.45
N LEU A 227 -11.49 4.05 20.44
CA LEU A 227 -10.52 5.14 20.59
C LEU A 227 -11.00 6.18 21.59
N LEU A 228 -12.26 6.62 21.48
CA LEU A 228 -12.84 7.66 22.35
C LEU A 228 -13.00 7.18 23.80
N ALA A 229 -13.32 5.90 24.00
CA ALA A 229 -13.38 5.27 25.33
C ALA A 229 -12.00 5.08 25.96
N GLY A 230 -10.93 4.97 25.14
CA GLY A 230 -9.58 4.69 25.61
C GLY A 230 -9.24 3.19 25.64
N ASP A 231 -10.11 2.33 25.11
CA ASP A 231 -9.89 0.88 24.97
C ASP A 231 -8.73 0.57 24.02
N VAL A 232 -8.50 1.47 23.06
CA VAL A 232 -7.32 1.53 22.22
C VAL A 232 -6.75 2.95 22.22
N GLN A 233 -5.43 3.07 22.09
CA GLN A 233 -4.74 4.36 22.09
C GLN A 233 -4.53 4.90 20.68
N MET A 234 -4.66 4.04 19.67
CA MET A 234 -4.52 4.41 18.26
C MET A 234 -5.46 3.57 17.41
N ILE A 235 -5.98 4.15 16.34
CA ILE A 235 -6.72 3.45 15.28
C ILE A 235 -6.19 3.85 13.91
N GLU A 236 -6.24 2.94 12.97
CA GLU A 236 -6.03 3.22 11.55
C GLU A 236 -7.37 3.44 10.82
N ALA A 237 -7.31 3.93 9.59
CA ALA A 237 -8.45 4.08 8.69
C ALA A 237 -9.65 4.75 9.39
N VAL A 238 -9.41 5.95 9.90
CA VAL A 238 -10.48 6.78 10.47
C VAL A 238 -11.54 7.05 9.39
N PRO A 239 -12.83 6.77 9.64
CA PRO A 239 -13.88 7.05 8.65
C PRO A 239 -13.96 8.54 8.34
N THR A 240 -14.18 8.90 7.07
CA THR A 240 -14.25 10.30 6.64
C THR A 240 -15.31 11.09 7.41
N ALA A 241 -16.50 10.49 7.67
CA ALA A 241 -17.59 11.09 8.42
C ALA A 241 -17.24 11.46 9.88
N ASP A 242 -16.21 10.84 10.46
CA ASP A 242 -15.82 11.09 11.85
C ASP A 242 -14.66 12.09 11.98
N ILE A 243 -13.97 12.40 10.87
CA ILE A 243 -12.75 13.22 10.88
C ILE A 243 -12.99 14.60 11.51
N GLU A 244 -14.05 15.30 11.13
CA GLU A 244 -14.32 16.64 11.64
C GLU A 244 -14.61 16.63 13.14
N ASN A 245 -15.39 15.65 13.62
CA ASN A 245 -15.71 15.48 15.02
C ASN A 245 -14.47 15.12 15.84
N LEU A 246 -13.66 14.19 15.35
CA LEU A 246 -12.41 13.79 16.02
C LEU A 246 -11.38 14.92 16.05
N ARG A 247 -11.34 15.78 15.02
CA ARG A 247 -10.45 16.97 14.99
C ARG A 247 -10.80 17.98 16.10
N LYS A 248 -12.08 18.06 16.49
CA LYS A 248 -12.57 18.93 17.57
C LYS A 248 -12.42 18.28 18.95
N ASP A 249 -12.25 16.97 19.04
CA ASP A 249 -12.16 16.24 20.31
C ASP A 249 -10.78 16.44 20.95
N LYS A 250 -10.77 17.00 22.17
CA LYS A 250 -9.54 17.29 22.91
C LYS A 250 -8.77 16.05 23.36
N ARG A 251 -9.38 14.87 23.34
CA ARG A 251 -8.79 13.59 23.78
C ARG A 251 -7.94 12.92 22.71
N VAL A 252 -8.10 13.32 21.44
CA VAL A 252 -7.44 12.69 20.29
C VAL A 252 -6.71 13.70 19.42
N SER A 253 -5.82 13.23 18.58
CA SER A 253 -5.20 13.95 17.48
C SER A 253 -5.28 13.07 16.24
N LEU A 254 -5.26 13.70 15.06
CA LEU A 254 -5.25 13.00 13.79
C LEU A 254 -3.88 13.14 13.12
N ALA A 255 -3.38 12.03 12.58
CA ALA A 255 -2.20 11.99 11.74
C ALA A 255 -2.63 11.58 10.33
N SER A 256 -2.51 12.48 9.35
CA SER A 256 -2.99 12.26 7.99
C SER A 256 -1.88 12.47 6.96
N VAL A 257 -1.94 11.74 5.86
CA VAL A 257 -1.03 11.90 4.72
C VAL A 257 -1.74 11.52 3.42
N VAL A 258 -1.38 12.20 2.33
CA VAL A 258 -1.75 11.73 0.98
C VAL A 258 -0.96 10.46 0.70
N SER A 259 -1.68 9.34 0.53
CA SER A 259 -1.05 8.03 0.37
C SER A 259 -0.56 7.79 -1.07
N ASN A 260 0.15 6.69 -1.26
CA ASN A 260 0.57 6.19 -2.58
C ASN A 260 -0.56 5.52 -3.37
N ARG A 261 -1.81 5.60 -2.87
CA ARG A 261 -2.97 4.97 -3.51
C ARG A 261 -3.73 5.95 -4.36
N ILE A 262 -3.81 5.62 -5.66
CA ILE A 262 -4.68 6.29 -6.63
C ILE A 262 -6.01 5.54 -6.75
N ILE A 263 -7.12 6.27 -6.80
CA ILE A 263 -8.41 5.79 -7.28
C ILE A 263 -8.58 6.30 -8.71
N TYR A 264 -8.92 5.38 -9.61
CA TYR A 264 -8.97 5.65 -11.05
C TYR A 264 -10.12 4.90 -11.72
N LEU A 265 -10.49 5.36 -12.90
CA LEU A 265 -11.43 4.69 -13.79
C LEU A 265 -10.65 4.00 -14.91
N HIS A 266 -11.00 2.77 -15.18
CA HIS A 266 -10.46 1.97 -16.27
C HIS A 266 -11.55 1.70 -17.30
N LEU A 267 -11.21 1.88 -18.57
CA LEU A 267 -12.14 1.79 -19.69
C LEU A 267 -11.66 0.72 -20.67
N ASP A 268 -12.59 -0.01 -21.26
CA ASP A 268 -12.30 -1.02 -22.28
C ASP A 268 -11.84 -0.34 -23.59
N SER A 269 -10.55 -0.13 -23.71
CA SER A 269 -9.93 0.41 -24.93
C SER A 269 -9.40 -0.68 -25.87
N GLY A 270 -9.49 -1.95 -25.47
CA GLY A 270 -8.94 -3.07 -26.24
C GLY A 270 -9.92 -3.71 -27.23
N ARG A 271 -11.19 -3.89 -26.84
CA ARG A 271 -12.18 -4.51 -27.74
C ARG A 271 -12.52 -3.59 -28.90
N GLU A 272 -12.52 -4.15 -30.11
CA GLU A 272 -12.92 -3.39 -31.30
C GLU A 272 -14.42 -3.17 -31.36
N LYS A 273 -15.19 -4.19 -31.01
CA LYS A 273 -16.64 -4.23 -31.09
C LYS A 273 -17.26 -4.89 -29.88
N ASN A 274 -18.55 -4.65 -29.66
CA ASN A 274 -19.40 -5.32 -28.68
C ASN A 274 -18.82 -5.24 -27.25
N SER A 275 -18.35 -4.04 -26.84
CA SER A 275 -17.90 -3.81 -25.48
C SER A 275 -19.09 -3.98 -24.52
N PRO A 276 -19.01 -4.87 -23.51
CA PRO A 276 -20.14 -5.19 -22.65
C PRO A 276 -20.63 -3.96 -21.88
N PHE A 277 -21.93 -3.87 -21.66
CA PHE A 277 -22.58 -2.76 -20.93
C PHE A 277 -22.38 -1.37 -21.55
N VAL A 278 -22.07 -1.32 -22.85
CA VAL A 278 -22.08 -0.10 -23.65
C VAL A 278 -23.33 -0.13 -24.54
N THR A 279 -24.16 0.91 -24.46
CA THR A 279 -25.44 0.98 -25.16
C THR A 279 -25.57 2.30 -25.94
N ASP A 280 -26.43 2.32 -26.93
CA ASP A 280 -26.85 3.57 -27.55
C ASP A 280 -27.78 4.38 -26.64
N ALA A 281 -28.23 5.54 -27.09
CA ALA A 281 -29.15 6.40 -26.34
C ALA A 281 -30.53 5.74 -26.06
N ALA A 282 -30.91 4.71 -26.84
CA ALA A 282 -32.14 3.93 -26.64
C ALA A 282 -31.93 2.72 -25.70
N GLY A 283 -30.71 2.50 -25.19
CA GLY A 283 -30.38 1.40 -24.31
C GLY A 283 -30.08 0.06 -24.98
N LYS A 284 -29.93 0.05 -26.32
CA LYS A 284 -29.55 -1.16 -27.08
C LYS A 284 -28.03 -1.33 -27.08
N PRO A 285 -27.50 -2.56 -26.99
CA PRO A 285 -26.06 -2.81 -27.10
C PRO A 285 -25.49 -2.20 -28.38
N MET A 286 -24.33 -1.53 -28.25
CA MET A 286 -23.62 -0.95 -29.39
C MET A 286 -22.63 -1.96 -29.98
N GLU A 287 -22.57 -2.03 -31.32
CA GLU A 287 -21.51 -2.76 -32.01
C GLU A 287 -20.16 -2.04 -31.86
N ALA A 288 -20.14 -0.75 -32.17
CA ALA A 288 -18.93 0.08 -32.01
C ALA A 288 -18.57 0.29 -30.53
N ASN A 289 -17.29 0.25 -30.20
CA ASN A 289 -16.79 0.58 -28.87
C ASN A 289 -16.30 2.03 -28.80
N PRO A 290 -17.11 2.98 -28.27
CA PRO A 290 -16.71 4.38 -28.17
C PRO A 290 -15.51 4.60 -27.22
N LEU A 291 -15.26 3.67 -26.28
CA LEU A 291 -14.20 3.80 -25.29
C LEU A 291 -12.78 3.62 -25.88
N ARG A 292 -12.67 3.17 -27.14
CA ARG A 292 -11.39 3.12 -27.88
C ARG A 292 -10.88 4.50 -28.28
N ASP A 293 -11.77 5.47 -28.48
CA ASP A 293 -11.38 6.82 -28.88
C ASP A 293 -10.87 7.61 -27.67
N ALA A 294 -9.63 8.10 -27.74
CA ALA A 294 -9.02 8.90 -26.68
C ALA A 294 -9.80 10.20 -26.39
N ARG A 295 -10.48 10.78 -27.42
CA ARG A 295 -11.35 11.97 -27.26
C ARG A 295 -12.54 11.65 -26.38
N VAL A 296 -13.14 10.47 -26.53
CA VAL A 296 -14.24 9.98 -25.68
C VAL A 296 -13.76 9.80 -24.23
N ARG A 297 -12.60 9.15 -24.03
CA ARG A 297 -12.02 8.99 -22.68
C ARG A 297 -11.69 10.34 -22.05
N LYS A 298 -11.18 11.30 -22.84
CA LYS A 298 -10.92 12.68 -22.38
C LYS A 298 -12.22 13.41 -22.03
N ALA A 299 -13.28 13.23 -22.81
CA ALA A 299 -14.59 13.78 -22.50
C ALA A 299 -15.13 13.23 -21.17
N ILE A 300 -15.06 11.92 -20.94
CA ILE A 300 -15.41 11.29 -19.66
C ILE A 300 -14.61 11.92 -18.51
N SER A 301 -13.30 12.12 -18.69
CA SER A 301 -12.45 12.75 -17.68
C SER A 301 -12.87 14.18 -17.35
N LYS A 302 -13.22 14.99 -18.38
CA LYS A 302 -13.67 16.39 -18.20
C LYS A 302 -15.05 16.49 -17.55
N LEU A 303 -15.91 15.48 -17.65
CA LEU A 303 -17.20 15.44 -16.97
C LEU A 303 -17.09 15.20 -15.46
N ILE A 304 -15.95 14.76 -14.93
CA ILE A 304 -15.78 14.41 -13.52
C ILE A 304 -15.30 15.61 -12.71
N ASP A 305 -16.16 16.11 -11.80
CA ASP A 305 -15.78 17.13 -10.83
C ASP A 305 -15.00 16.48 -9.64
N ARG A 306 -13.69 16.40 -9.80
CA ARG A 306 -12.78 15.83 -8.79
C ARG A 306 -12.77 16.62 -7.48
N ASN A 307 -12.98 17.94 -7.56
CA ASN A 307 -13.04 18.80 -6.37
C ASN A 307 -14.31 18.53 -5.57
N ALA A 308 -15.45 18.34 -6.24
CA ALA A 308 -16.70 17.95 -5.59
C ALA A 308 -16.61 16.55 -4.96
N ILE A 309 -15.95 15.59 -5.65
CA ILE A 309 -15.68 14.27 -5.06
C ILE A 309 -14.82 14.42 -3.80
N ALA A 310 -13.69 15.12 -3.88
CA ALA A 310 -12.79 15.30 -2.74
C ALA A 310 -13.46 16.01 -1.55
N SER A 311 -14.20 17.08 -1.80
CA SER A 311 -14.79 17.90 -0.73
C SER A 311 -16.08 17.32 -0.15
N ARG A 312 -16.97 16.73 -0.98
CA ARG A 312 -18.32 16.33 -0.57
C ARG A 312 -18.48 14.83 -0.35
N ILE A 313 -17.82 13.99 -1.17
CA ILE A 313 -17.92 12.54 -1.05
C ILE A 313 -16.86 12.01 -0.10
N MET A 314 -15.65 12.60 -0.17
CA MET A 314 -14.51 12.22 0.67
C MET A 314 -14.33 13.16 1.88
N GLU A 315 -15.22 14.14 2.06
CA GLU A 315 -15.23 15.04 3.22
C GLU A 315 -13.87 15.72 3.48
N GLY A 316 -13.14 16.01 2.40
CA GLY A 316 -11.80 16.61 2.43
C GLY A 316 -10.66 15.59 2.53
N GLU A 317 -10.95 14.31 2.73
CA GLU A 317 -9.94 13.24 2.90
C GLU A 317 -9.57 12.58 1.54
N ALA A 318 -9.37 13.42 0.52
CA ALA A 318 -8.85 13.03 -0.77
C ALA A 318 -8.19 14.23 -1.47
N LYS A 319 -7.20 13.96 -2.31
CA LYS A 319 -6.56 14.97 -3.17
C LYS A 319 -6.86 14.64 -4.63
N PRO A 320 -7.46 15.54 -5.42
CA PRO A 320 -7.66 15.33 -6.85
C PRO A 320 -6.38 14.88 -7.56
N ALA A 321 -6.49 13.91 -8.48
CA ALA A 321 -5.33 13.31 -9.13
C ALA A 321 -5.33 13.54 -10.64
N GLY A 322 -4.16 13.84 -11.21
CA GLY A 322 -3.92 13.96 -12.64
C GLY A 322 -2.96 12.90 -13.19
N GLN A 323 -2.37 12.09 -12.31
CA GLN A 323 -1.44 11.01 -12.66
C GLN A 323 -1.49 9.90 -11.60
N PHE A 324 -0.66 8.84 -11.74
CA PHE A 324 -0.72 7.66 -10.87
C PHE A 324 -0.29 7.91 -9.42
N LEU A 325 0.73 8.73 -9.21
CA LEU A 325 1.28 9.01 -7.88
C LEU A 325 1.38 10.52 -7.64
N PRO A 326 1.33 10.96 -6.37
CA PRO A 326 1.67 12.34 -6.00
C PRO A 326 3.06 12.75 -6.48
N GLU A 327 3.26 14.03 -6.75
CA GLU A 327 4.51 14.59 -7.32
C GLU A 327 5.77 14.32 -6.48
N THR A 328 5.61 13.94 -5.22
CA THR A 328 6.72 13.61 -4.32
C THR A 328 7.37 12.26 -4.62
N PHE A 329 6.71 11.43 -5.44
CA PHE A 329 7.22 10.10 -5.80
C PHE A 329 8.11 10.12 -7.03
N HIS A 330 9.05 9.18 -7.07
CA HIS A 330 9.98 9.05 -8.19
C HIS A 330 9.28 8.70 -9.51
N GLY A 331 9.71 9.35 -10.60
CA GLY A 331 9.19 9.10 -11.95
C GLY A 331 7.82 9.72 -12.25
N THR A 332 7.35 10.66 -11.42
CA THR A 332 6.13 11.44 -11.68
C THR A 332 6.39 12.63 -12.59
N SER A 333 5.37 13.13 -13.27
CA SER A 333 5.45 14.32 -14.12
C SER A 333 4.97 15.57 -13.38
N ARG A 334 5.69 16.68 -13.54
CA ARG A 334 5.24 18.01 -13.09
C ARG A 334 4.27 18.70 -14.05
N LYS A 335 4.05 18.14 -15.24
CA LYS A 335 3.14 18.71 -16.25
C LYS A 335 1.71 18.23 -16.10
N LEU A 336 1.51 17.06 -15.44
CA LEU A 336 0.19 16.45 -15.30
C LEU A 336 -0.53 16.98 -14.06
N THR A 337 -1.64 17.66 -14.32
CA THR A 337 -2.57 18.14 -13.29
C THR A 337 -3.93 17.47 -13.49
N PRO A 338 -4.79 17.42 -12.46
CA PRO A 338 -6.16 16.94 -12.62
C PRO A 338 -6.89 17.71 -13.72
N ASP A 339 -7.61 16.99 -14.59
CA ASP A 339 -8.47 17.64 -15.57
C ASP A 339 -9.49 18.54 -14.89
N LYS A 340 -9.67 19.74 -15.40
CA LYS A 340 -10.72 20.64 -14.95
C LYS A 340 -12.09 20.09 -15.35
N TYR A 341 -13.07 20.25 -14.45
CA TYR A 341 -14.46 19.99 -14.76
C TYR A 341 -14.93 20.95 -15.87
N ASP A 342 -15.27 20.40 -17.02
CA ASP A 342 -15.59 21.16 -18.24
C ASP A 342 -16.63 20.39 -19.09
N PRO A 343 -17.92 20.44 -18.70
CA PRO A 343 -18.98 19.73 -19.42
C PRO A 343 -19.16 20.17 -20.87
N GLU A 344 -18.96 21.45 -21.18
CA GLU A 344 -19.11 21.96 -22.54
C GLU A 344 -17.97 21.48 -23.45
N GLY A 345 -16.73 21.51 -22.96
CA GLY A 345 -15.60 20.91 -23.67
C GLY A 345 -15.74 19.39 -23.84
N ALA A 346 -16.36 18.70 -22.88
CA ALA A 346 -16.64 17.28 -22.99
C ALA A 346 -17.67 16.98 -24.09
N LYS A 347 -18.79 17.73 -24.16
CA LYS A 347 -19.79 17.59 -25.22
C LYS A 347 -19.20 17.82 -26.61
N LYS A 348 -18.32 18.83 -26.74
CA LYS A 348 -17.61 19.08 -27.98
C LYS A 348 -16.76 17.88 -28.40
N LEU A 349 -15.98 17.32 -27.51
CA LEU A 349 -15.16 16.12 -27.77
C LEU A 349 -16.00 14.90 -28.13
N LEU A 350 -17.15 14.70 -27.48
CA LEU A 350 -18.08 13.62 -27.83
C LEU A 350 -18.64 13.80 -29.24
N ALA A 351 -19.05 15.02 -29.63
CA ALA A 351 -19.53 15.32 -30.96
C ALA A 351 -18.45 15.10 -32.04
N GLU A 352 -17.23 15.58 -31.81
CA GLU A 352 -16.05 15.36 -32.66
C GLU A 352 -15.69 13.87 -32.82
N ALA A 353 -15.97 13.07 -31.81
CA ALA A 353 -15.77 11.62 -31.83
C ALA A 353 -16.93 10.85 -32.48
N GLY A 354 -18.00 11.54 -32.92
CA GLY A 354 -19.17 10.93 -33.57
C GLY A 354 -20.30 10.54 -32.61
N TYR A 355 -20.27 11.00 -31.37
CA TYR A 355 -21.28 10.70 -30.34
C TYR A 355 -21.99 11.97 -29.81
N PRO A 356 -22.59 12.85 -30.67
CA PRO A 356 -23.20 14.10 -30.22
C PRO A 356 -24.38 13.89 -29.27
N ASN A 357 -25.05 12.73 -29.33
CA ASN A 357 -26.17 12.37 -28.47
C ASN A 357 -25.75 11.46 -27.28
N GLY A 358 -24.43 11.28 -27.10
CA GLY A 358 -23.90 10.40 -26.07
C GLY A 358 -24.15 8.91 -26.31
N PHE A 359 -23.99 8.12 -25.27
CA PHE A 359 -24.20 6.67 -25.25
C PHE A 359 -24.31 6.22 -23.78
N GLY A 360 -24.86 5.01 -23.51
CA GLY A 360 -25.06 4.50 -22.17
C GLY A 360 -23.88 3.66 -21.67
N LEU A 361 -23.59 3.74 -20.37
CA LEU A 361 -22.55 2.96 -19.68
C LEU A 361 -23.08 2.31 -18.39
N THR A 362 -22.40 1.22 -17.96
CA THR A 362 -22.47 0.74 -16.59
C THR A 362 -21.10 0.82 -15.94
N LEU A 363 -21.00 1.58 -14.84
CA LEU A 363 -19.81 1.68 -14.02
C LEU A 363 -19.84 0.57 -12.95
N HIS A 364 -18.90 -0.36 -13.03
CA HIS A 364 -18.74 -1.44 -12.05
C HIS A 364 -17.76 -1.01 -10.97
N THR A 365 -18.09 -1.31 -9.71
CA THR A 365 -17.28 -0.90 -8.55
C THR A 365 -17.31 -1.94 -7.44
N PRO A 366 -16.24 -2.10 -6.65
CA PRO A 366 -16.37 -2.75 -5.36
C PRO A 366 -17.17 -1.85 -4.39
N ASN A 367 -17.69 -2.43 -3.30
CA ASN A 367 -18.40 -1.71 -2.24
C ASN A 367 -17.79 -1.90 -0.84
N ASN A 368 -16.64 -2.55 -0.76
CA ASN A 368 -15.95 -2.86 0.49
C ASN A 368 -14.43 -2.93 0.34
N ARG A 369 -13.86 -2.18 -0.63
CA ARG A 369 -12.41 -2.22 -0.91
C ARG A 369 -11.70 -0.90 -0.68
N TYR A 370 -12.29 0.21 -1.11
CA TYR A 370 -11.72 1.54 -1.02
C TYR A 370 -12.63 2.44 -0.19
N VAL A 371 -12.08 3.52 0.35
CA VAL A 371 -12.87 4.48 1.12
C VAL A 371 -13.95 5.07 0.21
N ASN A 372 -15.22 4.91 0.59
CA ASN A 372 -16.40 5.43 -0.11
C ASN A 372 -16.52 5.00 -1.60
N ASP A 373 -15.99 3.84 -1.99
CA ASP A 373 -15.93 3.37 -3.39
C ASP A 373 -17.29 3.41 -4.12
N GLU A 374 -18.35 2.92 -3.52
CA GLU A 374 -19.69 2.98 -4.09
C GLU A 374 -20.20 4.43 -4.19
N LYS A 375 -20.00 5.26 -3.15
CA LYS A 375 -20.45 6.67 -3.17
C LYS A 375 -19.72 7.48 -4.25
N ILE A 376 -18.41 7.22 -4.45
CA ILE A 376 -17.62 7.84 -5.52
C ILE A 376 -18.18 7.43 -6.88
N SER A 377 -18.49 6.15 -7.07
CA SER A 377 -19.03 5.63 -8.33
C SER A 377 -20.40 6.21 -8.63
N GLN A 378 -21.28 6.36 -7.64
CA GLN A 378 -22.57 7.05 -7.79
C GLN A 378 -22.40 8.53 -8.20
N ALA A 379 -21.44 9.24 -7.59
CA ALA A 379 -21.15 10.62 -7.97
C ALA A 379 -20.62 10.71 -9.42
N VAL A 380 -19.70 9.84 -9.81
CA VAL A 380 -19.17 9.76 -11.18
C VAL A 380 -20.32 9.51 -12.17
N ALA A 381 -21.18 8.53 -11.90
CA ALA A 381 -22.32 8.21 -12.76
C ALA A 381 -23.28 9.40 -12.93
N GLN A 382 -23.53 10.16 -11.85
CA GLN A 382 -24.34 11.38 -11.91
C GLN A 382 -23.70 12.47 -12.78
N PHE A 383 -22.40 12.68 -12.67
CA PHE A 383 -21.67 13.65 -13.50
C PHE A 383 -21.74 13.26 -14.99
N LEU A 384 -21.50 12.00 -15.32
CA LEU A 384 -21.56 11.49 -16.70
C LEU A 384 -22.96 11.60 -17.26
N THR A 385 -24.00 11.23 -16.51
CA THR A 385 -25.40 11.31 -16.93
C THR A 385 -25.81 12.76 -17.25
N ARG A 386 -25.43 13.73 -16.40
CA ARG A 386 -25.64 15.16 -16.66
C ARG A 386 -24.90 15.65 -17.90
N GLY A 387 -23.76 15.06 -18.20
CA GLY A 387 -22.92 15.36 -19.35
C GLY A 387 -23.37 14.68 -20.67
N GLY A 388 -24.49 13.94 -20.66
CA GLY A 388 -25.03 13.26 -21.83
C GLY A 388 -24.57 11.80 -22.02
N ILE A 389 -23.96 11.21 -20.98
CA ILE A 389 -23.60 9.78 -20.96
C ILE A 389 -24.39 9.09 -19.84
N PRO A 390 -25.64 8.62 -20.09
CA PRO A 390 -26.43 7.89 -19.09
C PRO A 390 -25.63 6.74 -18.48
N THR A 391 -25.38 6.79 -17.18
CA THR A 391 -24.49 5.84 -16.52
C THR A 391 -25.18 5.18 -15.33
N LYS A 392 -25.26 3.85 -15.32
CA LYS A 392 -25.70 3.03 -14.20
C LYS A 392 -24.50 2.63 -13.35
N VAL A 393 -24.73 2.33 -12.07
CA VAL A 393 -23.70 1.77 -11.16
C VAL A 393 -24.10 0.36 -10.76
N GLU A 394 -23.17 -0.57 -10.89
CA GLU A 394 -23.26 -1.93 -10.36
C GLU A 394 -22.16 -2.13 -9.32
N ALA A 395 -22.56 -2.07 -8.02
CA ALA A 395 -21.67 -2.26 -6.90
C ALA A 395 -21.72 -3.71 -6.40
N MET A 396 -20.57 -4.28 -6.04
CA MET A 396 -20.48 -5.67 -5.60
C MET A 396 -19.33 -5.89 -4.62
N PRO A 397 -19.34 -6.99 -3.83
CA PRO A 397 -18.21 -7.33 -2.96
C PRO A 397 -16.90 -7.47 -3.74
N SER A 398 -15.80 -7.01 -3.17
CA SER A 398 -14.48 -6.94 -3.84
C SER A 398 -14.01 -8.28 -4.42
N ALA A 399 -14.29 -9.40 -3.75
CA ALA A 399 -13.93 -10.73 -4.27
C ALA A 399 -14.64 -11.04 -5.61
N VAL A 400 -15.93 -10.71 -5.73
CA VAL A 400 -16.72 -10.86 -6.96
C VAL A 400 -16.22 -9.89 -8.02
N PHE A 401 -16.03 -8.62 -7.64
CA PHE A 401 -15.54 -7.57 -8.54
C PHE A 401 -14.20 -7.95 -9.20
N PHE A 402 -13.22 -8.35 -8.42
CA PHE A 402 -11.90 -8.70 -8.97
C PHE A 402 -11.92 -9.99 -9.79
N SER A 403 -12.73 -10.98 -9.40
CA SER A 403 -12.91 -12.21 -10.17
C SER A 403 -13.48 -11.93 -11.57
N ARG A 404 -14.59 -11.18 -11.65
CA ARG A 404 -15.23 -10.77 -12.90
C ARG A 404 -14.35 -9.83 -13.72
N GLY A 405 -13.73 -8.84 -13.08
CA GLY A 405 -12.83 -7.90 -13.73
C GLY A 405 -11.59 -8.56 -14.34
N SER A 406 -11.06 -9.61 -13.71
CA SER A 406 -9.93 -10.39 -14.26
C SER A 406 -10.31 -11.23 -15.48
N LYS A 407 -11.59 -11.59 -15.61
CA LYS A 407 -12.17 -12.22 -16.81
C LYS A 407 -12.56 -11.21 -17.89
N LEU A 408 -12.29 -9.91 -17.66
CA LEU A 408 -12.63 -8.80 -18.56
C LEU A 408 -14.14 -8.68 -18.83
N GLU A 409 -14.99 -8.96 -17.84
CA GLU A 409 -16.44 -8.89 -18.01
C GLU A 409 -16.97 -7.44 -18.02
N PHE A 410 -16.15 -6.45 -17.66
CA PHE A 410 -16.53 -5.05 -17.55
C PHE A 410 -15.91 -4.18 -18.64
N SER A 411 -16.62 -3.14 -19.08
CA SER A 411 -16.10 -2.11 -19.98
C SER A 411 -15.69 -0.83 -19.27
N PHE A 412 -16.30 -0.56 -18.11
CA PHE A 412 -16.06 0.64 -17.34
C PHE A 412 -16.08 0.29 -15.86
N LEU A 413 -14.98 0.56 -15.17
CA LEU A 413 -14.83 0.16 -13.77
C LEU A 413 -14.03 1.19 -12.96
N LEU A 414 -14.35 1.28 -11.65
CA LEU A 414 -13.58 2.01 -10.67
C LEU A 414 -12.68 1.04 -9.91
N ALA A 415 -11.40 1.38 -9.81
CA ALA A 415 -10.43 0.62 -9.04
C ALA A 415 -9.41 1.53 -8.37
N GLY A 416 -8.56 0.97 -7.52
CA GLY A 416 -7.45 1.67 -6.89
C GLY A 416 -6.15 0.88 -7.00
N TRP A 417 -5.02 1.60 -7.03
CA TRP A 417 -3.67 1.04 -7.07
C TRP A 417 -2.79 1.69 -6.00
N GLY A 418 -2.18 0.88 -5.15
CA GLY A 418 -1.15 1.31 -4.20
C GLY A 418 0.22 0.90 -4.73
N ALA A 419 1.14 1.85 -4.88
CA ALA A 419 2.47 1.61 -5.41
C ALA A 419 3.44 1.15 -4.30
N GLY A 420 3.48 -0.14 -4.02
CA GLY A 420 4.33 -0.73 -2.97
C GLY A 420 5.82 -0.50 -3.16
N THR A 421 6.30 -0.33 -4.39
CA THR A 421 7.70 -0.01 -4.69
C THR A 421 8.07 1.45 -4.40
N GLY A 422 7.08 2.34 -4.20
CA GLY A 422 7.33 3.77 -3.97
C GLY A 422 7.78 4.53 -5.22
N GLU A 423 7.58 3.98 -6.43
CA GLU A 423 7.86 4.70 -7.68
C GLU A 423 6.83 4.40 -8.78
N ASN A 424 6.83 5.23 -9.81
CA ASN A 424 5.82 5.25 -10.86
C ASN A 424 5.90 4.07 -11.86
N SER A 425 6.98 3.29 -11.84
CA SER A 425 7.11 2.07 -12.63
C SER A 425 6.03 1.03 -12.32
N SER A 426 5.64 0.92 -11.03
CA SER A 426 4.62 -0.04 -10.58
C SER A 426 3.26 0.14 -11.27
N PRO A 427 2.60 1.31 -11.21
CA PRO A 427 1.33 1.51 -11.92
C PRO A 427 1.48 1.51 -13.45
N LEU A 428 2.55 2.07 -14.01
CA LEU A 428 2.80 2.05 -15.45
C LEU A 428 2.85 0.63 -15.99
N ARG A 429 3.70 -0.22 -15.39
CA ARG A 429 3.84 -1.61 -15.80
C ARG A 429 2.54 -2.39 -15.64
N SER A 430 1.81 -2.17 -14.55
CA SER A 430 0.65 -3.00 -14.19
C SER A 430 -0.64 -2.57 -14.86
N LEU A 431 -0.87 -1.26 -15.07
CA LEU A 431 -2.17 -0.71 -15.45
C LEU A 431 -2.25 -0.31 -16.93
N VAL A 432 -1.13 0.12 -17.53
CA VAL A 432 -1.14 0.71 -18.89
C VAL A 432 -0.13 0.11 -19.86
N SER A 433 0.80 -0.74 -19.42
CA SER A 433 1.58 -1.54 -20.38
C SER A 433 0.70 -2.58 -21.04
N THR A 434 0.98 -2.86 -22.30
CA THR A 434 0.32 -3.94 -23.06
C THR A 434 0.39 -5.25 -22.30
N PHE A 435 -0.72 -5.97 -22.21
CA PHE A 435 -0.80 -7.23 -21.47
C PHE A 435 0.13 -8.28 -22.08
N ASP A 436 1.14 -8.67 -21.34
CA ASP A 436 2.05 -9.77 -21.63
C ASP A 436 2.29 -10.60 -20.36
N PRO A 437 1.68 -11.80 -20.25
CA PRO A 437 1.83 -12.66 -19.08
C PRO A 437 3.26 -13.24 -18.93
N LYS A 438 4.03 -13.33 -20.02
CA LYS A 438 5.42 -13.83 -19.97
C LYS A 438 6.33 -12.80 -19.32
N LEU A 439 6.17 -11.53 -19.67
CA LEU A 439 6.90 -10.41 -19.08
C LEU A 439 6.28 -9.94 -17.75
N GLY A 440 5.04 -10.34 -17.44
CA GLY A 440 4.29 -9.86 -16.29
C GLY A 440 3.81 -8.41 -16.43
N ASN A 441 3.71 -7.92 -17.66
CA ASN A 441 3.20 -6.58 -17.98
C ASN A 441 1.67 -6.60 -18.09
N GLY A 442 1.04 -5.47 -17.76
CA GLY A 442 -0.40 -5.29 -17.92
C GLY A 442 -1.26 -6.22 -17.05
N ALA A 443 -0.72 -6.80 -15.97
CA ALA A 443 -1.43 -7.79 -15.14
C ALA A 443 -2.74 -7.25 -14.55
N ALA A 444 -2.83 -5.94 -14.30
CA ALA A 444 -4.04 -5.26 -13.84
C ALA A 444 -4.65 -4.33 -14.92
N ASN A 445 -4.17 -4.40 -16.17
CA ASN A 445 -4.70 -3.67 -17.30
C ASN A 445 -6.01 -4.31 -17.81
N ARG A 446 -7.08 -4.11 -17.05
CA ARG A 446 -8.41 -4.69 -17.35
C ARG A 446 -9.10 -4.04 -18.54
N GLY A 447 -8.70 -2.84 -18.92
CA GLY A 447 -9.14 -2.15 -20.15
C GLY A 447 -8.41 -2.58 -21.40
N ARG A 448 -7.37 -3.40 -21.29
CA ARG A 448 -6.51 -3.82 -22.40
C ARG A 448 -5.97 -2.65 -23.24
N PHE A 449 -5.69 -1.53 -22.57
CA PHE A 449 -4.96 -0.43 -23.18
C PHE A 449 -3.62 -0.94 -23.75
N SER A 450 -3.24 -0.45 -24.92
CA SER A 450 -1.99 -0.84 -25.58
C SER A 450 -1.47 0.33 -26.43
N ASP A 451 -0.20 0.68 -26.23
CA ASP A 451 0.53 1.65 -27.05
C ASP A 451 2.02 1.32 -27.05
N ALA A 452 2.58 1.07 -28.24
CA ALA A 452 3.97 0.65 -28.39
C ALA A 452 4.99 1.69 -27.87
N GLY A 453 4.65 2.99 -27.93
CA GLY A 453 5.54 4.03 -27.40
C GLY A 453 5.55 4.09 -25.87
N VAL A 454 4.40 3.84 -25.22
CA VAL A 454 4.32 3.68 -23.76
C VAL A 454 5.13 2.44 -23.34
N ASP A 455 4.93 1.30 -24.02
CA ASP A 455 5.63 0.06 -23.71
C ASP A 455 7.15 0.21 -23.82
N ALA A 456 7.63 0.86 -24.90
CA ALA A 456 9.05 1.11 -25.10
C ALA A 456 9.66 1.98 -23.98
N LEU A 457 8.98 3.05 -23.57
CA LEU A 457 9.43 3.91 -22.48
C LEU A 457 9.48 3.16 -21.15
N VAL A 458 8.42 2.39 -20.84
CA VAL A 458 8.34 1.61 -19.59
C VAL A 458 9.42 0.54 -19.58
N GLN A 459 9.58 -0.25 -20.67
CA GLN A 459 10.59 -1.31 -20.74
C GLN A 459 12.01 -0.76 -20.60
N THR A 460 12.31 0.36 -21.28
CA THR A 460 13.62 1.01 -21.15
C THR A 460 13.86 1.51 -19.72
N ALA A 461 12.84 2.10 -19.10
CA ALA A 461 12.95 2.55 -17.70
C ALA A 461 13.22 1.38 -16.74
N LEU A 462 12.51 0.25 -16.91
CA LEU A 462 12.65 -0.93 -16.06
C LEU A 462 14.03 -1.60 -16.14
N THR A 463 14.85 -1.27 -17.14
CA THR A 463 16.21 -1.77 -17.31
C THR A 463 17.30 -0.69 -17.13
N THR A 464 16.92 0.56 -16.81
CA THR A 464 17.82 1.69 -16.62
C THR A 464 18.22 1.84 -15.15
N ILE A 465 19.48 1.54 -14.82
CA ILE A 465 20.02 1.63 -13.44
C ILE A 465 20.13 3.08 -12.96
N ASP A 466 20.43 4.02 -13.86
CA ASP A 466 20.54 5.46 -13.53
C ASP A 466 19.16 5.99 -13.13
N ASP A 467 18.99 6.33 -11.85
CA ASP A 467 17.74 6.81 -11.27
C ASP A 467 17.19 8.07 -11.96
N THR A 468 18.06 9.01 -12.32
CA THR A 468 17.65 10.27 -12.95
C THR A 468 17.07 10.01 -14.34
N LYS A 469 17.78 9.22 -15.16
CA LYS A 469 17.32 8.83 -16.50
C LYS A 469 16.03 8.01 -16.42
N ARG A 470 15.97 7.06 -15.48
CA ARG A 470 14.75 6.25 -15.24
C ARG A 470 13.56 7.13 -14.89
N GLY A 471 13.74 8.08 -13.96
CA GLY A 471 12.68 9.01 -13.57
C GLY A 471 12.14 9.83 -14.74
N ILE A 472 13.00 10.32 -15.63
CA ILE A 472 12.60 11.06 -16.85
C ILE A 472 11.76 10.18 -17.77
N MET A 473 12.17 8.93 -17.99
CA MET A 473 11.43 7.99 -18.86
C MET A 473 10.06 7.61 -18.28
N LEU A 474 9.98 7.38 -16.96
CA LEU A 474 8.72 7.10 -16.26
C LEU A 474 7.75 8.29 -16.33
N ALA A 475 8.27 9.50 -16.16
CA ALA A 475 7.46 10.72 -16.32
C ALA A 475 6.93 10.86 -17.75
N ALA A 476 7.76 10.66 -18.77
CA ALA A 476 7.37 10.69 -20.18
C ALA A 476 6.33 9.60 -20.51
N ALA A 477 6.52 8.37 -20.01
CA ALA A 477 5.55 7.29 -20.17
C ALA A 477 4.19 7.66 -19.54
N THR A 478 4.20 8.33 -18.39
CA THR A 478 2.95 8.78 -17.73
C THR A 478 2.27 9.91 -18.50
N GLU A 479 3.04 10.88 -19.00
CA GLU A 479 2.53 11.97 -19.84
C GLU A 479 1.80 11.41 -21.05
N LYS A 480 2.41 10.43 -21.72
CA LYS A 480 1.81 9.77 -22.88
C LYS A 480 0.60 8.92 -22.50
N ALA A 481 0.75 7.98 -21.55
CA ALA A 481 -0.30 7.02 -21.22
C ALA A 481 -1.53 7.65 -20.57
N VAL A 482 -1.35 8.62 -19.67
CA VAL A 482 -2.42 9.26 -18.88
C VAL A 482 -2.79 10.62 -19.47
N GLY A 483 -1.81 11.46 -19.82
CA GLY A 483 -2.06 12.82 -20.31
C GLY A 483 -2.64 12.87 -21.72
N GLU A 484 -2.03 12.13 -22.66
CA GLU A 484 -2.39 12.16 -24.07
C GLU A 484 -3.44 11.09 -24.41
N LEU A 485 -3.17 9.84 -24.07
CA LEU A 485 -3.94 8.69 -24.51
C LEU A 485 -5.08 8.28 -23.57
N MET A 486 -5.16 8.85 -22.37
CA MET A 486 -6.20 8.51 -21.37
C MET A 486 -6.35 6.99 -21.14
N GLY A 487 -5.24 6.26 -21.05
CA GLY A 487 -5.24 4.82 -20.81
C GLY A 487 -5.93 4.41 -19.49
N VAL A 488 -5.92 5.32 -18.51
CA VAL A 488 -6.78 5.34 -17.32
C VAL A 488 -7.17 6.78 -17.03
N ILE A 489 -8.25 6.98 -16.28
CA ILE A 489 -8.68 8.31 -15.81
C ILE A 489 -8.41 8.40 -14.30
N PRO A 490 -7.39 9.14 -13.83
CA PRO A 490 -7.17 9.41 -12.41
C PRO A 490 -8.35 10.20 -11.81
N VAL A 491 -8.79 9.81 -10.61
CA VAL A 491 -9.85 10.51 -9.88
C VAL A 491 -9.26 11.26 -8.69
N HIS A 492 -8.70 10.55 -7.71
CA HIS A 492 -8.09 11.17 -6.54
C HIS A 492 -7.05 10.24 -5.89
N TYR A 493 -6.16 10.82 -5.10
CA TYR A 493 -5.33 10.09 -4.15
C TYR A 493 -6.10 9.96 -2.83
N GLU A 494 -6.08 8.77 -2.21
CA GLU A 494 -6.61 8.58 -0.87
C GLU A 494 -5.75 9.30 0.17
N VAL A 495 -6.38 9.98 1.11
CA VAL A 495 -5.73 10.43 2.35
C VAL A 495 -5.92 9.33 3.38
N SER A 496 -4.81 8.87 3.96
CA SER A 496 -4.83 7.90 5.05
C SER A 496 -4.72 8.62 6.38
N THR A 497 -5.65 8.34 7.30
CA THR A 497 -5.76 9.03 8.57
C THR A 497 -5.79 8.04 9.73
N TRP A 498 -4.90 8.28 10.69
CA TRP A 498 -4.86 7.59 11.99
C TRP A 498 -5.41 8.51 13.08
N GLY A 499 -6.23 7.96 13.97
CA GLY A 499 -6.66 8.59 15.20
C GLY A 499 -5.75 8.16 16.35
N VAL A 500 -5.22 9.09 17.11
CA VAL A 500 -4.23 8.85 18.17
C VAL A 500 -4.66 9.59 19.44
N ARG A 501 -4.62 8.93 20.60
CA ARG A 501 -4.91 9.57 21.90
C ARG A 501 -3.89 10.67 22.21
N LYS A 502 -4.35 11.77 22.81
CA LYS A 502 -3.45 12.83 23.31
C LYS A 502 -2.40 12.26 24.26
N GLY A 503 -1.19 12.80 24.19
CA GLY A 503 -0.01 12.24 24.88
C GLY A 503 0.76 11.25 24.02
N LEU A 504 0.27 10.90 22.82
CA LEU A 504 0.98 10.10 21.83
C LEU A 504 1.13 10.89 20.52
N ALA A 505 2.18 10.58 19.78
CA ALA A 505 2.45 11.10 18.45
C ALA A 505 2.76 9.96 17.48
N TYR A 506 2.20 10.04 16.29
CA TYR A 506 2.44 9.13 15.18
C TYR A 506 2.65 9.93 13.90
N LYS A 507 3.64 9.56 13.10
CA LYS A 507 3.87 10.16 11.79
C LYS A 507 3.17 9.31 10.74
N ALA A 508 2.18 9.89 10.07
CA ALA A 508 1.41 9.20 9.04
C ALA A 508 2.32 8.74 7.89
N ARG A 509 2.05 7.53 7.35
CA ARG A 509 2.87 6.87 6.34
C ARG A 509 2.13 6.78 5.01
N VAL A 510 2.82 7.10 3.91
CA VAL A 510 2.24 7.03 2.55
C VAL A 510 1.94 5.60 2.10
N ASP A 511 2.61 4.58 2.68
CA ASP A 511 2.41 3.16 2.42
C ASP A 511 1.24 2.54 3.17
N GLN A 512 0.57 3.33 4.02
CA GLN A 512 -0.59 2.92 4.83
C GLN A 512 -0.26 1.88 5.94
N TYR A 513 1.02 1.64 6.24
CA TYR A 513 1.40 0.76 7.37
C TYR A 513 1.17 1.44 8.71
N THR A 514 0.75 0.64 9.69
CA THR A 514 0.57 1.05 11.09
C THR A 514 1.68 0.44 11.93
N LEU A 515 2.71 1.24 12.25
CA LEU A 515 3.94 0.77 12.88
C LEU A 515 4.05 1.26 14.33
N ALA A 516 3.82 0.35 15.29
CA ALA A 516 3.83 0.65 16.72
C ALA A 516 5.19 1.15 17.23
N HIS A 517 6.31 0.71 16.63
CA HIS A 517 7.65 1.18 17.01
C HIS A 517 7.93 2.63 16.60
N GLU A 518 7.11 3.22 15.74
CA GLU A 518 7.16 4.63 15.36
C GLU A 518 6.25 5.52 16.23
N VAL A 519 5.37 4.93 17.06
CA VAL A 519 4.56 5.69 18.01
C VAL A 519 5.44 6.18 19.15
N LYS A 520 5.37 7.48 19.45
CA LYS A 520 6.14 8.15 20.49
C LYS A 520 5.21 8.72 21.55
N THR A 521 5.68 8.83 22.78
CA THR A 521 5.03 9.68 23.78
C THR A 521 5.30 11.14 23.42
N SER A 522 4.26 11.98 23.42
CA SER A 522 4.38 13.44 23.27
C SER A 522 4.23 14.10 24.64
N LYS A 523 5.01 15.13 24.89
CA LYS A 523 4.90 15.96 26.10
C LYS A 523 3.62 16.79 26.06
#